data_97d544e0275efc8a74e3991373538fb2
#
_entry.id   97d544e0275efc8a74e3991373538fb2
#
_cell.length_a   1.000
_cell.length_b   1.000
_cell.length_c   1.000
_cell.angle_alpha   90.00
_cell.angle_beta   90.00
_cell.angle_gamma   90.00
#
_symmetry.space_group_name_H-M   'P 1'
#
loop_
_entity.id
_entity.type
_entity.pdbx_description
1 polymer ?
#
loop_
_entity_poly.entity_id
_entity_poly.type
_entity_poly.pdbx_seq_one_letter_code
_entity_poly.pdbx_strand_id
1 'polypeptide(L)'
;LDQWFLKITEYADELLEAIDDLEGWPNSVRQMQRNWIGRQYGSEVDFEVEGHEPVTAFTTRIDTIYGATFFALAPDHPISEELAAEDDDVRRFIEEEADPEGDEPNGVATGLTATNPATGEEIPVFVADFVLSDVGTGALMAVPGHDERDHAFAEKMGVDIEPVVAPEPDDWDGETVPEAPDVSEAAFTDDGVVINSGEYSGLDSETARERLTEDVESAAESTQYQLRDWGISRQRYWGTPIPMVNCDDCGAVPVPDEDLPVELPEFINTTGNPLDAAEEWQETTCPECGGPATRE
;
A
#
# COMPACT_ATOMS: atom_id res chain seq x y z
N LEU A 1 -9.28 2.69 12.72
CA LEU A 1 -9.42 2.76 14.18
C LEU A 1 -8.18 3.45 14.73
N ASP A 2 -8.33 4.56 15.43
CA ASP A 2 -7.22 5.23 16.11
C ASP A 2 -6.71 4.31 17.22
N GLN A 3 -5.41 4.00 17.20
CA GLN A 3 -4.80 3.11 18.17
C GLN A 3 -3.30 3.36 18.30
N TRP A 4 -2.71 2.83 19.37
CA TRP A 4 -1.28 2.92 19.60
C TRP A 4 -0.50 1.90 18.79
N PHE A 5 0.58 2.36 18.14
CA PHE A 5 1.49 1.54 17.38
C PHE A 5 2.91 1.62 17.93
N LEU A 6 3.60 0.51 17.93
CA LEU A 6 5.06 0.48 18.07
C LEU A 6 5.67 0.50 16.67
N LYS A 7 6.51 1.48 16.40
CA LYS A 7 7.21 1.67 15.11
C LYS A 7 8.31 0.63 14.92
N ILE A 8 7.90 -0.63 14.74
CA ILE A 8 8.85 -1.73 14.49
C ILE A 8 9.45 -1.67 13.10
N THR A 9 8.82 -0.92 12.16
CA THR A 9 9.34 -0.68 10.82
C THR A 9 10.66 0.06 10.82
N GLU A 10 10.93 0.92 11.82
CA GLU A 10 12.23 1.60 11.98
C GLU A 10 13.40 0.63 12.20
N TYR A 11 13.11 -0.61 12.62
CA TYR A 11 14.11 -1.67 12.86
C TYR A 11 14.17 -2.71 11.76
N ALA A 12 13.49 -2.50 10.63
CA ALA A 12 13.34 -3.52 9.59
C ALA A 12 14.70 -4.03 9.05
N ASP A 13 15.64 -3.13 8.77
CA ASP A 13 16.99 -3.50 8.31
C ASP A 13 17.78 -4.22 9.40
N GLU A 14 17.78 -3.70 10.63
CA GLU A 14 18.46 -4.33 11.76
C GLU A 14 17.92 -5.74 12.03
N LEU A 15 16.60 -5.92 11.93
CA LEU A 15 15.96 -7.23 12.07
C LEU A 15 16.39 -8.20 10.96
N LEU A 16 16.48 -7.73 9.71
CA LEU A 16 16.94 -8.55 8.58
C LEU A 16 18.39 -9.00 8.75
N GLU A 17 19.27 -8.09 9.14
CA GLU A 17 20.68 -8.38 9.38
C GLU A 17 20.85 -9.36 10.55
N ALA A 18 20.11 -9.16 11.65
CA ALA A 18 20.16 -10.01 12.84
C ALA A 18 19.70 -11.46 12.57
N ILE A 19 18.89 -11.71 11.53
CA ILE A 19 18.47 -13.07 11.15
C ILE A 19 19.67 -13.95 10.78
N ASP A 20 20.74 -13.36 10.21
CA ASP A 20 21.92 -14.09 9.80
C ASP A 20 22.72 -14.63 11.00
N ASP A 21 22.65 -13.95 12.14
CA ASP A 21 23.30 -14.34 13.39
C ASP A 21 22.51 -15.41 14.18
N LEU A 22 21.29 -15.75 13.76
CA LEU A 22 20.44 -16.74 14.42
C LEU A 22 20.79 -18.18 13.97
N GLU A 23 22.00 -18.61 14.23
CA GLU A 23 22.51 -19.94 13.83
C GLU A 23 21.68 -21.11 14.40
N GLY A 24 21.05 -20.93 15.57
CA GLY A 24 20.20 -21.93 16.21
C GLY A 24 18.81 -22.08 15.60
N TRP A 25 18.43 -21.22 14.67
CA TRP A 25 17.12 -21.24 14.03
C TRP A 25 17.14 -22.08 12.74
N PRO A 26 16.08 -22.89 12.49
CA PRO A 26 15.94 -23.60 11.21
C PRO A 26 15.92 -22.63 10.02
N ASN A 27 16.51 -23.03 8.90
CA ASN A 27 16.54 -22.18 7.67
C ASN A 27 15.14 -21.77 7.21
N SER A 28 14.14 -22.67 7.33
CA SER A 28 12.76 -22.35 6.97
C SER A 28 12.18 -21.22 7.84
N VAL A 29 12.50 -21.18 9.12
CA VAL A 29 12.04 -20.12 10.02
C VAL A 29 12.73 -18.81 9.69
N ARG A 30 14.04 -18.80 9.45
CA ARG A 30 14.77 -17.62 9.01
C ARG A 30 14.21 -17.07 7.70
N GLN A 31 13.87 -17.95 6.74
CA GLN A 31 13.25 -17.53 5.49
C GLN A 31 11.85 -16.94 5.70
N MET A 32 11.03 -17.56 6.59
CA MET A 32 9.73 -16.99 6.93
C MET A 32 9.85 -15.58 7.53
N GLN A 33 10.86 -15.33 8.38
CA GLN A 33 11.09 -14.00 8.95
C GLN A 33 11.53 -12.99 7.88
N ARG A 34 12.42 -13.37 6.96
CA ARG A 34 12.79 -12.50 5.83
C ARG A 34 11.59 -12.16 4.96
N ASN A 35 10.76 -13.15 4.64
CA ASN A 35 9.54 -12.91 3.86
C ASN A 35 8.53 -12.05 4.61
N TRP A 36 8.44 -12.19 5.93
CA TRP A 36 7.57 -11.36 6.78
C TRP A 36 8.02 -9.89 6.82
N ILE A 37 9.32 -9.65 6.94
CA ILE A 37 9.88 -8.30 6.88
C ILE A 37 9.74 -7.76 5.46
N GLY A 38 9.99 -8.60 4.45
CA GLY A 38 9.63 -8.37 3.06
C GLY A 38 10.26 -7.12 2.48
N ARG A 39 11.59 -6.97 2.61
CA ARG A 39 12.31 -5.86 1.99
C ARG A 39 12.24 -5.96 0.47
N GLN A 40 11.78 -4.89 -0.16
CA GLN A 40 11.66 -4.74 -1.60
C GLN A 40 12.46 -3.52 -2.06
N TYR A 41 13.30 -3.72 -3.05
CA TYR A 41 14.00 -2.64 -3.74
C TYR A 41 13.20 -2.25 -4.97
N GLY A 42 13.07 -0.96 -5.21
CA GLY A 42 12.32 -0.44 -6.33
C GLY A 42 12.54 1.05 -6.50
N SER A 43 11.60 1.70 -7.14
CA SER A 43 11.61 3.13 -7.38
C SER A 43 10.32 3.76 -6.91
N GLU A 44 10.42 4.92 -6.27
CA GLU A 44 9.32 5.84 -6.11
C GLU A 44 9.26 6.75 -7.33
N VAL A 45 8.08 6.95 -7.88
CA VAL A 45 7.85 7.74 -9.10
C VAL A 45 6.69 8.68 -8.85
N ASP A 46 6.90 9.98 -9.06
CA ASP A 46 5.85 10.98 -8.92
C ASP A 46 5.08 11.12 -10.23
N PHE A 47 3.76 11.04 -10.14
CA PHE A 47 2.79 11.24 -11.20
C PHE A 47 2.05 12.57 -10.96
N GLU A 48 2.07 13.46 -11.94
CA GLU A 48 1.24 14.68 -11.93
C GLU A 48 -0.23 14.29 -12.08
N VAL A 49 -1.06 14.57 -11.06
CA VAL A 49 -2.50 14.28 -11.08
C VAL A 49 -3.26 15.59 -11.29
N GLU A 50 -4.24 15.59 -12.21
CA GLU A 50 -5.00 16.77 -12.57
C GLU A 50 -5.66 17.45 -11.35
N GLY A 51 -5.27 18.71 -11.10
CA GLY A 51 -5.84 19.53 -10.02
C GLY A 51 -5.30 19.26 -8.61
N HIS A 52 -4.36 18.34 -8.46
CA HIS A 52 -3.75 17.96 -7.19
C HIS A 52 -2.23 18.10 -7.20
N GLU A 53 -1.61 18.00 -6.04
CA GLU A 53 -0.15 17.83 -5.93
C GLU A 53 0.26 16.47 -6.52
N PRO A 54 1.51 16.32 -7.01
CA PRO A 54 1.98 15.05 -7.52
C PRO A 54 1.80 13.91 -6.52
N VAL A 55 1.43 12.74 -7.02
CA VAL A 55 1.22 11.54 -6.21
C VAL A 55 2.34 10.53 -6.49
N THR A 56 3.04 10.12 -5.45
CA THR A 56 4.12 9.15 -5.55
C THR A 56 3.56 7.73 -5.57
N ALA A 57 4.00 6.92 -6.54
CA ALA A 57 3.78 5.47 -6.55
C ALA A 57 5.09 4.73 -6.38
N PHE A 58 5.09 3.64 -5.60
CA PHE A 58 6.23 2.73 -5.50
C PHE A 58 6.07 1.56 -6.46
N THR A 59 7.13 1.22 -7.18
CA THR A 59 7.17 0.04 -8.05
C THR A 59 8.51 -0.70 -7.96
N THR A 60 8.46 -2.02 -8.00
CA THR A 60 9.64 -2.87 -8.20
C THR A 60 9.94 -3.09 -9.69
N ARG A 61 9.03 -2.64 -10.56
CA ARG A 61 9.06 -2.90 -12.00
C ARG A 61 8.97 -1.59 -12.81
N ILE A 62 9.86 -0.61 -12.52
CA ILE A 62 9.90 0.63 -13.32
C ILE A 62 10.25 0.35 -14.80
N ASP A 63 10.84 -0.80 -15.11
CA ASP A 63 11.07 -1.30 -16.47
C ASP A 63 9.77 -1.39 -17.30
N THR A 64 8.62 -1.44 -16.64
CA THR A 64 7.31 -1.54 -17.29
C THR A 64 6.54 -0.20 -17.39
N ILE A 65 7.13 0.92 -16.96
CA ILE A 65 6.44 2.22 -16.86
C ILE A 65 5.83 2.70 -18.19
N TYR A 66 6.42 2.35 -19.34
CA TYR A 66 5.87 2.67 -20.66
C TYR A 66 4.55 1.95 -20.96
N GLY A 67 4.26 0.85 -20.27
CA GLY A 67 3.01 0.11 -20.32
C GLY A 67 2.01 0.46 -19.23
N ALA A 68 2.27 1.52 -18.45
CA ALA A 68 1.32 2.01 -17.48
C ALA A 68 0.17 2.74 -18.19
N THR A 69 -1.01 2.11 -18.17
CA THR A 69 -2.20 2.59 -18.87
C THR A 69 -3.29 3.12 -17.95
N PHE A 70 -3.14 2.97 -16.66
CA PHE A 70 -3.96 3.65 -15.65
C PHE A 70 -3.21 3.86 -14.35
N PHE A 71 -3.73 4.76 -13.52
CA PHE A 71 -3.24 5.05 -12.19
C PHE A 71 -4.35 4.75 -11.18
N ALA A 72 -4.04 4.11 -10.06
CA ALA A 72 -5.04 3.73 -9.08
C ALA A 72 -4.69 4.26 -7.69
N LEU A 73 -5.72 4.75 -6.99
CA LEU A 73 -5.64 5.26 -5.61
C LEU A 73 -6.39 4.32 -4.66
N ALA A 74 -5.88 4.20 -3.45
CA ALA A 74 -6.58 3.50 -2.37
C ALA A 74 -7.90 4.21 -2.02
N PRO A 75 -8.92 3.49 -1.52
CA PRO A 75 -10.19 4.08 -1.10
C PRO A 75 -10.04 5.17 -0.02
N ASP A 76 -9.07 5.04 0.87
CA ASP A 76 -8.75 5.97 1.96
C ASP A 76 -7.58 6.92 1.63
N HIS A 77 -7.19 7.03 0.36
CA HIS A 77 -6.24 8.05 -0.08
C HIS A 77 -6.88 9.46 0.03
N PRO A 78 -6.13 10.51 0.44
CA PRO A 78 -6.70 11.87 0.61
C PRO A 78 -7.48 12.40 -0.60
N ILE A 79 -6.99 12.14 -1.82
CA ILE A 79 -7.70 12.52 -3.06
C ILE A 79 -9.01 11.71 -3.20
N SER A 80 -9.02 10.43 -2.85
CA SER A 80 -10.23 9.59 -2.90
C SER A 80 -11.30 10.08 -1.93
N GLU A 81 -10.91 10.49 -0.72
CA GLU A 81 -11.80 11.07 0.28
C GLU A 81 -12.35 12.44 -0.18
N GLU A 82 -11.53 13.30 -0.78
CA GLU A 82 -11.96 14.56 -1.36
C GLU A 82 -12.98 14.35 -2.48
N LEU A 83 -12.71 13.43 -3.40
CA LEU A 83 -13.62 13.07 -4.48
C LEU A 83 -14.94 12.49 -3.96
N ALA A 84 -14.92 11.65 -2.94
CA ALA A 84 -16.11 11.09 -2.32
C ALA A 84 -17.05 12.15 -1.71
N ALA A 85 -16.52 13.30 -1.33
CA ALA A 85 -17.32 14.43 -0.85
C ALA A 85 -18.11 15.12 -1.98
N GLU A 86 -17.65 15.04 -3.22
CA GLU A 86 -18.22 15.74 -4.39
C GLU A 86 -18.89 14.80 -5.39
N ASP A 87 -18.50 13.52 -5.46
CA ASP A 87 -18.99 12.50 -6.41
C ASP A 87 -19.70 11.36 -5.68
N ASP A 88 -20.99 11.18 -5.98
CA ASP A 88 -21.83 10.14 -5.37
C ASP A 88 -21.42 8.71 -5.78
N ASP A 89 -20.85 8.52 -6.97
CA ASP A 89 -20.42 7.21 -7.45
C ASP A 89 -19.12 6.78 -6.73
N VAL A 90 -18.17 7.70 -6.57
CA VAL A 90 -16.92 7.47 -5.80
C VAL A 90 -17.26 7.18 -4.33
N ARG A 91 -18.14 7.98 -3.73
CA ARG A 91 -18.58 7.76 -2.35
C ARG A 91 -19.24 6.41 -2.15
N ARG A 92 -20.18 6.04 -3.03
CA ARG A 92 -20.87 4.74 -2.97
C ARG A 92 -19.89 3.59 -3.09
N PHE A 93 -18.91 3.68 -4.01
CA PHE A 93 -17.88 2.67 -4.14
C PHE A 93 -17.10 2.49 -2.83
N ILE A 94 -16.59 3.57 -2.26
CA ILE A 94 -15.78 3.53 -1.03
C ILE A 94 -16.58 2.98 0.17
N GLU A 95 -17.85 3.41 0.33
CA GLU A 95 -18.65 3.06 1.50
C GLU A 95 -19.32 1.69 1.41
N GLU A 96 -19.67 1.22 0.20
CA GLU A 96 -20.58 0.08 0.02
C GLU A 96 -20.01 -1.04 -0.86
N GLU A 97 -19.11 -0.76 -1.79
CA GLU A 97 -18.72 -1.70 -2.84
C GLU A 97 -17.26 -2.17 -2.74
N ALA A 98 -16.37 -1.39 -2.10
CA ALA A 98 -14.96 -1.73 -1.97
C ALA A 98 -14.75 -2.94 -1.06
N ASP A 99 -14.11 -3.99 -1.58
CA ASP A 99 -13.78 -5.22 -0.85
C ASP A 99 -12.29 -5.58 -1.05
N PRO A 100 -11.39 -5.06 -0.20
CA PRO A 100 -9.95 -5.35 -0.31
C PRO A 100 -9.59 -6.83 -0.15
N GLU A 101 -10.48 -7.65 0.39
CA GLU A 101 -10.30 -9.10 0.55
C GLU A 101 -11.01 -9.89 -0.57
N GLY A 102 -11.64 -9.20 -1.52
CA GLY A 102 -12.35 -9.80 -2.65
C GLY A 102 -11.44 -10.57 -3.61
N ASP A 103 -11.98 -11.61 -4.23
CA ASP A 103 -11.23 -12.43 -5.20
C ASP A 103 -11.02 -11.69 -6.55
N GLU A 104 -11.86 -10.73 -6.90
CA GLU A 104 -11.81 -9.99 -8.16
C GLU A 104 -11.54 -8.49 -7.91
N PRO A 105 -10.59 -7.87 -8.65
CA PRO A 105 -10.30 -6.46 -8.50
C PRO A 105 -11.50 -5.61 -8.91
N ASN A 106 -11.79 -4.56 -8.13
CA ASN A 106 -12.89 -3.65 -8.39
C ASN A 106 -12.47 -2.19 -8.18
N GLY A 107 -13.21 -1.26 -8.81
CA GLY A 107 -12.93 0.16 -8.69
C GLY A 107 -13.92 1.04 -9.43
N VAL A 108 -13.73 2.34 -9.29
CA VAL A 108 -14.54 3.38 -9.92
C VAL A 108 -13.65 4.41 -10.61
N ALA A 109 -14.07 4.87 -11.79
CA ALA A 109 -13.37 5.96 -12.48
C ALA A 109 -13.62 7.29 -11.77
N THR A 110 -12.56 8.08 -11.59
CA THR A 110 -12.64 9.39 -10.91
C THR A 110 -12.93 10.55 -11.86
N GLY A 111 -12.72 10.34 -13.15
CA GLY A 111 -12.73 11.41 -14.15
C GLY A 111 -11.45 12.24 -14.20
N LEU A 112 -10.51 12.02 -13.28
CA LEU A 112 -9.18 12.64 -13.31
C LEU A 112 -8.23 11.89 -14.23
N THR A 113 -7.15 12.59 -14.63
CA THR A 113 -6.01 11.99 -15.33
C THR A 113 -4.73 12.17 -14.52
N ALA A 114 -3.79 11.25 -14.71
CA ALA A 114 -2.41 11.37 -14.25
C ALA A 114 -1.48 11.36 -15.45
N THR A 115 -0.39 12.12 -15.40
CA THR A 115 0.61 12.13 -16.47
C THR A 115 1.66 11.06 -16.18
N ASN A 116 1.83 10.09 -17.09
CA ASN A 116 2.93 9.13 -17.04
C ASN A 116 4.25 9.88 -17.31
N PRO A 117 5.20 9.93 -16.34
CA PRO A 117 6.40 10.75 -16.48
C PRO A 117 7.39 10.23 -17.53
N ALA A 118 7.32 8.97 -17.93
CA ALA A 118 8.20 8.39 -18.95
C ALA A 118 7.70 8.67 -20.38
N THR A 119 6.38 8.73 -20.59
CA THR A 119 5.79 8.93 -21.91
C THR A 119 5.24 10.33 -22.14
N GLY A 120 4.87 11.03 -21.06
CA GLY A 120 4.13 12.30 -21.09
C GLY A 120 2.66 12.13 -21.46
N GLU A 121 2.14 10.92 -21.52
CA GLU A 121 0.74 10.63 -21.83
C GLU A 121 -0.15 10.75 -20.60
N GLU A 122 -1.38 11.22 -20.80
CA GLU A 122 -2.40 11.24 -19.74
C GLU A 122 -3.08 9.88 -19.66
N ILE A 123 -3.08 9.30 -18.47
CA ILE A 123 -3.73 8.03 -18.17
C ILE A 123 -4.86 8.23 -17.15
N PRO A 124 -5.96 7.48 -17.22
CA PRO A 124 -7.10 7.64 -16.31
C PRO A 124 -6.73 7.25 -14.88
N VAL A 125 -7.33 7.96 -13.90
CA VAL A 125 -7.21 7.68 -12.48
C VAL A 125 -8.46 6.97 -11.97
N PHE A 126 -8.26 5.89 -11.23
CA PHE A 126 -9.32 5.11 -10.57
C PHE A 126 -9.14 5.11 -9.06
N VAL A 127 -10.23 4.96 -8.31
CA VAL A 127 -10.18 4.47 -6.93
C VAL A 127 -10.43 2.97 -7.01
N ALA A 128 -9.52 2.16 -6.42
CA ALA A 128 -9.56 0.72 -6.55
C ALA A 128 -9.36 0.01 -5.19
N ASP A 129 -10.15 -1.03 -4.93
CA ASP A 129 -10.19 -1.73 -3.65
C ASP A 129 -8.95 -2.57 -3.34
N PHE A 130 -8.19 -2.93 -4.38
CA PHE A 130 -6.95 -3.70 -4.25
C PHE A 130 -5.71 -2.84 -3.97
N VAL A 131 -5.83 -1.51 -3.98
CA VAL A 131 -4.77 -0.58 -3.58
C VAL A 131 -4.91 -0.30 -2.08
N LEU A 132 -3.87 -0.62 -1.32
CA LEU A 132 -3.86 -0.49 0.13
C LEU A 132 -3.03 0.72 0.56
N SER A 133 -3.59 1.61 1.36
CA SER A 133 -2.90 2.80 1.87
C SER A 133 -1.78 2.50 2.86
N ASP A 134 -1.86 1.36 3.55
CA ASP A 134 -0.87 0.91 4.51
C ASP A 134 0.29 0.12 3.87
N VAL A 135 0.30 0.00 2.54
CA VAL A 135 1.38 -0.58 1.73
C VAL A 135 1.84 0.47 0.71
N GLY A 136 3.08 0.89 0.82
CA GLY A 136 3.62 1.93 -0.05
C GLY A 136 3.01 3.31 0.22
N THR A 137 2.56 3.96 -0.84
CA THR A 137 2.06 5.34 -0.82
C THR A 137 0.52 5.44 -0.90
N GLY A 138 -0.19 4.32 -0.96
CA GLY A 138 -1.63 4.31 -1.24
C GLY A 138 -1.97 4.63 -2.69
N ALA A 139 -0.99 4.55 -3.59
CA ALA A 139 -1.13 4.77 -5.01
C ALA A 139 -0.37 3.70 -5.81
N LEU A 140 -0.89 3.34 -6.96
CA LEU A 140 -0.38 2.29 -7.82
C LEU A 140 -0.24 2.78 -9.26
N MET A 141 0.95 2.63 -9.83
CA MET A 141 1.19 2.65 -11.27
C MET A 141 0.78 1.29 -11.84
N ALA A 142 -0.31 1.22 -12.55
CA ALA A 142 -0.87 -0.04 -13.02
C ALA A 142 -0.39 -0.40 -14.42
N VAL A 143 0.05 -1.64 -14.60
CA VAL A 143 0.68 -2.12 -15.82
C VAL A 143 0.01 -3.43 -16.28
N PRO A 144 -1.15 -3.36 -16.93
CA PRO A 144 -1.97 -4.54 -17.26
C PRO A 144 -1.26 -5.59 -18.13
N GLY A 145 -0.29 -5.19 -18.93
CA GLY A 145 0.51 -6.12 -19.72
C GLY A 145 1.40 -7.03 -18.90
N HIS A 146 1.69 -6.66 -17.60
CA HIS A 146 2.74 -7.27 -16.78
C HIS A 146 2.34 -7.56 -15.33
N ASP A 147 1.09 -7.34 -14.95
CA ASP A 147 0.51 -7.73 -13.66
C ASP A 147 -0.87 -8.35 -13.85
N GLU A 148 -1.10 -9.53 -13.28
CA GLU A 148 -2.35 -10.29 -13.46
C GLU A 148 -3.58 -9.56 -12.90
N ARG A 149 -3.43 -8.84 -11.79
CA ARG A 149 -4.51 -8.10 -11.16
C ARG A 149 -4.86 -6.85 -11.96
N ASP A 150 -3.84 -6.11 -12.40
CA ASP A 150 -4.02 -4.96 -13.26
C ASP A 150 -4.65 -5.36 -14.60
N HIS A 151 -4.26 -6.54 -15.13
CA HIS A 151 -4.83 -7.11 -16.36
C HIS A 151 -6.34 -7.37 -16.20
N ALA A 152 -6.73 -8.10 -15.14
CA ALA A 152 -8.13 -8.40 -14.87
C ALA A 152 -8.96 -7.12 -14.65
N PHE A 153 -8.38 -6.13 -13.98
CA PHE A 153 -9.01 -4.82 -13.80
C PHE A 153 -9.17 -4.07 -15.12
N ALA A 154 -8.12 -4.02 -15.94
CA ALA A 154 -8.15 -3.34 -17.25
C ALA A 154 -9.19 -3.95 -18.20
N GLU A 155 -9.28 -5.29 -18.27
CA GLU A 155 -10.33 -5.98 -19.03
C GLU A 155 -11.73 -5.58 -18.56
N LYS A 156 -11.96 -5.54 -17.24
CA LYS A 156 -13.24 -5.17 -16.64
C LYS A 156 -13.63 -3.72 -16.91
N MET A 157 -12.67 -2.80 -16.84
CA MET A 157 -12.89 -1.36 -17.00
C MET A 157 -12.77 -0.89 -18.45
N GLY A 158 -12.29 -1.74 -19.36
CA GLY A 158 -12.09 -1.41 -20.77
C GLY A 158 -10.90 -0.46 -20.98
N VAL A 159 -9.85 -0.59 -20.16
CA VAL A 159 -8.59 0.13 -20.32
C VAL A 159 -7.66 -0.65 -21.24
N ASP A 160 -6.85 0.07 -22.03
CA ASP A 160 -5.90 -0.53 -22.95
C ASP A 160 -4.81 -1.32 -22.22
N ILE A 161 -4.34 -2.42 -22.84
CA ILE A 161 -3.30 -3.30 -22.31
C ILE A 161 -2.11 -3.26 -23.26
N GLU A 162 -0.99 -2.69 -22.81
CA GLU A 162 0.22 -2.48 -23.61
C GLU A 162 1.37 -3.35 -23.12
N PRO A 163 1.84 -4.35 -23.91
CA PRO A 163 3.01 -5.14 -23.55
C PRO A 163 4.30 -4.35 -23.82
N VAL A 164 5.13 -4.22 -22.77
CA VAL A 164 6.41 -3.50 -22.85
C VAL A 164 7.60 -4.34 -22.41
N VAL A 165 7.38 -5.60 -22.03
CA VAL A 165 8.43 -6.62 -21.81
C VAL A 165 8.03 -7.88 -22.56
N ALA A 166 9.00 -8.50 -23.25
CA ALA A 166 8.83 -9.74 -23.96
C ALA A 166 9.72 -10.84 -23.39
N PRO A 167 9.36 -12.12 -23.52
CA PRO A 167 10.25 -13.22 -23.15
C PRO A 167 11.62 -13.08 -23.84
N GLU A 168 12.68 -13.30 -23.08
CA GLU A 168 14.04 -13.34 -23.64
C GLU A 168 14.19 -14.60 -24.50
N PRO A 169 14.57 -14.46 -25.80
CA PRO A 169 14.87 -15.60 -26.63
C PRO A 169 16.11 -16.39 -26.14
N ASP A 170 16.09 -17.71 -26.29
CA ASP A 170 17.22 -18.59 -25.88
C ASP A 170 18.60 -18.19 -26.49
N ASP A 171 18.57 -17.56 -27.66
CA ASP A 171 19.76 -17.11 -28.43
C ASP A 171 19.82 -15.58 -28.57
N TRP A 172 19.24 -14.86 -27.59
CA TRP A 172 19.23 -13.40 -27.61
C TRP A 172 20.66 -12.82 -27.62
N ASP A 173 20.89 -11.89 -28.53
CA ASP A 173 22.19 -11.27 -28.78
C ASP A 173 22.50 -10.05 -27.88
N GLY A 174 21.56 -9.67 -26.96
CA GLY A 174 21.69 -8.52 -26.10
C GLY A 174 21.32 -7.17 -26.74
N GLU A 175 20.85 -7.17 -28.00
CA GLU A 175 20.52 -5.95 -28.74
C GLU A 175 19.22 -6.05 -29.53
N THR A 176 18.85 -7.24 -30.03
CA THR A 176 17.66 -7.41 -30.86
C THR A 176 16.39 -7.33 -30.02
N VAL A 177 15.47 -6.43 -30.43
CA VAL A 177 14.15 -6.28 -29.79
C VAL A 177 13.25 -7.43 -30.24
N PRO A 178 12.77 -8.29 -29.31
CA PRO A 178 11.85 -9.38 -29.63
C PRO A 178 10.48 -8.89 -30.07
N GLU A 179 9.68 -9.81 -30.61
CA GLU A 179 8.25 -9.55 -30.88
C GLU A 179 7.47 -9.47 -29.54
N ALA A 180 6.47 -8.59 -29.49
CA ALA A 180 5.60 -8.45 -28.32
C ALA A 180 4.85 -9.76 -28.04
N PRO A 181 4.72 -10.17 -26.75
CA PRO A 181 3.88 -11.29 -26.37
C PRO A 181 2.41 -10.99 -26.62
N ASP A 182 1.62 -12.04 -26.82
CA ASP A 182 0.17 -11.90 -26.81
C ASP A 182 -0.31 -11.83 -25.36
N VAL A 183 -0.75 -10.66 -24.94
CA VAL A 183 -1.29 -10.38 -23.60
C VAL A 183 -2.81 -10.25 -23.60
N SER A 184 -3.50 -10.76 -24.61
CA SER A 184 -4.96 -10.64 -24.71
C SER A 184 -5.73 -11.55 -23.74
N GLU A 185 -5.12 -12.63 -23.24
CA GLU A 185 -5.75 -13.57 -22.32
C GLU A 185 -5.08 -13.56 -20.92
N ALA A 186 -3.83 -13.12 -20.81
CA ALA A 186 -3.07 -13.08 -19.55
C ALA A 186 -1.87 -12.15 -19.64
N ALA A 187 -1.48 -11.54 -18.53
CA ALA A 187 -0.29 -10.73 -18.42
C ALA A 187 1.01 -11.57 -18.55
N PHE A 188 2.06 -10.97 -19.07
CA PHE A 188 3.42 -11.52 -19.02
C PHE A 188 4.15 -10.95 -17.80
N THR A 189 4.31 -11.72 -16.73
CA THR A 189 4.77 -11.24 -15.42
C THR A 189 6.27 -11.44 -15.15
N ASP A 190 6.95 -12.24 -15.97
CA ASP A 190 8.37 -12.53 -15.80
C ASP A 190 9.26 -11.35 -16.27
N ASP A 191 10.53 -11.37 -15.86
CA ASP A 191 11.57 -10.52 -16.44
C ASP A 191 11.85 -10.96 -17.88
N GLY A 192 12.38 -10.04 -18.70
CA GLY A 192 12.67 -10.33 -20.09
C GLY A 192 13.38 -9.17 -20.78
N VAL A 193 13.07 -8.95 -22.03
CA VAL A 193 13.61 -7.87 -22.85
C VAL A 193 12.57 -6.77 -23.00
N VAL A 194 12.94 -5.54 -22.67
CA VAL A 194 12.07 -4.37 -22.79
C VAL A 194 11.79 -4.06 -24.26
N ILE A 195 10.52 -3.84 -24.59
CA ILE A 195 10.02 -3.52 -25.92
C ILE A 195 9.10 -2.28 -25.83
N ASN A 196 8.76 -1.66 -26.92
CA ASN A 196 7.80 -0.53 -26.99
C ASN A 196 8.10 0.63 -26.03
N SER A 197 9.36 0.77 -25.59
CA SER A 197 9.79 1.71 -24.53
C SER A 197 10.86 2.68 -25.03
N GLY A 198 10.73 3.17 -26.25
CA GLY A 198 11.64 4.16 -26.83
C GLY A 198 13.09 3.67 -26.86
N GLU A 199 14.00 4.45 -26.30
CA GLU A 199 15.44 4.15 -26.26
C GLU A 199 15.82 3.03 -25.27
N TYR A 200 14.90 2.58 -24.42
CA TYR A 200 15.11 1.46 -23.50
C TYR A 200 14.74 0.11 -24.13
N SER A 201 14.11 0.13 -25.31
CA SER A 201 13.78 -1.11 -26.04
C SER A 201 15.04 -1.86 -26.45
N GLY A 202 15.08 -3.16 -26.16
CA GLY A 202 16.23 -4.01 -26.37
C GLY A 202 17.17 -4.14 -25.15
N LEU A 203 16.85 -3.53 -24.02
CA LEU A 203 17.53 -3.79 -22.75
C LEU A 203 16.87 -4.97 -22.03
N ASP A 204 17.64 -5.71 -21.25
CA ASP A 204 17.06 -6.60 -20.25
C ASP A 204 16.38 -5.82 -19.13
N SER A 205 15.42 -6.47 -18.44
CA SER A 205 14.61 -5.82 -17.39
C SER A 205 15.45 -5.21 -16.27
N GLU A 206 16.56 -5.83 -15.86
CA GLU A 206 17.43 -5.35 -14.77
C GLU A 206 18.14 -4.04 -15.18
N THR A 207 18.78 -4.04 -16.35
CA THR A 207 19.44 -2.85 -16.91
C THR A 207 18.42 -1.72 -17.18
N ALA A 208 17.22 -2.07 -17.64
CA ALA A 208 16.18 -1.09 -17.87
C ALA A 208 15.71 -0.44 -16.56
N ARG A 209 15.55 -1.21 -15.47
CA ARG A 209 15.21 -0.66 -14.15
C ARG A 209 16.22 0.35 -13.64
N GLU A 210 17.52 0.01 -13.73
CA GLU A 210 18.59 0.92 -13.33
C GLU A 210 18.55 2.22 -14.12
N ARG A 211 18.50 2.14 -15.46
CA ARG A 211 18.51 3.30 -16.33
C ARG A 211 17.24 4.16 -16.19
N LEU A 212 16.06 3.56 -16.15
CA LEU A 212 14.82 4.30 -16.01
C LEU A 212 14.72 5.02 -14.66
N THR A 213 15.23 4.42 -13.57
CA THR A 213 15.30 5.09 -12.28
C THR A 213 16.21 6.31 -12.29
N GLU A 214 17.31 6.27 -13.10
CA GLU A 214 18.22 7.40 -13.24
C GLU A 214 17.71 8.47 -14.22
N ASP A 215 17.06 8.07 -15.31
CA ASP A 215 16.71 8.94 -16.42
C ASP A 215 15.31 9.61 -16.27
N VAL A 216 14.36 8.99 -15.55
CA VAL A 216 13.05 9.59 -15.27
C VAL A 216 13.19 10.61 -14.13
N GLU A 217 13.01 11.89 -14.43
CA GLU A 217 13.30 13.01 -13.52
C GLU A 217 12.53 12.92 -12.19
N SER A 218 11.32 12.35 -12.22
CA SER A 218 10.47 12.17 -11.04
C SER A 218 10.67 10.82 -10.33
N ALA A 219 11.64 10.00 -10.76
CA ALA A 219 11.92 8.70 -10.14
C ALA A 219 13.12 8.78 -9.18
N ALA A 220 13.07 7.98 -8.13
CA ALA A 220 14.17 7.82 -7.18
C ALA A 220 14.22 6.38 -6.66
N GLU A 221 15.43 5.86 -6.43
CA GLU A 221 15.59 4.58 -5.74
C GLU A 221 14.92 4.62 -4.36
N SER A 222 14.19 3.57 -4.04
CA SER A 222 13.51 3.44 -2.74
C SER A 222 13.53 1.99 -2.26
N THR A 223 13.42 1.84 -0.94
CA THR A 223 13.29 0.53 -0.29
C THR A 223 12.04 0.52 0.55
N GLN A 224 11.15 -0.41 0.26
CA GLN A 224 9.91 -0.61 0.98
C GLN A 224 9.91 -1.94 1.75
N TYR A 225 9.07 -2.04 2.78
CA TYR A 225 8.95 -3.23 3.61
C TYR A 225 7.50 -3.67 3.69
N GLN A 226 7.26 -4.99 3.70
CA GLN A 226 5.93 -5.55 4.00
C GLN A 226 5.62 -5.51 5.50
N LEU A 227 6.67 -5.39 6.33
CA LEU A 227 6.55 -5.23 7.77
C LEU A 227 5.74 -3.97 8.07
N ARG A 228 4.73 -4.11 8.92
CA ARG A 228 3.90 -3.00 9.39
C ARG A 228 4.16 -2.74 10.86
N ASP A 229 3.89 -1.51 11.29
CA ASP A 229 3.93 -1.15 12.70
C ASP A 229 2.97 -2.01 13.52
N TRP A 230 3.39 -2.37 14.71
CA TRP A 230 2.61 -3.26 15.55
C TRP A 230 1.60 -2.49 16.40
N GLY A 231 0.30 -2.63 16.07
CA GLY A 231 -0.80 -2.13 16.87
C GLY A 231 -0.84 -2.84 18.22
N ILE A 232 -0.67 -2.11 19.32
CA ILE A 232 -0.67 -2.66 20.68
C ILE A 232 -2.04 -2.60 21.36
N SER A 233 -2.92 -1.74 20.89
CA SER A 233 -4.28 -1.65 21.42
C SER A 233 -5.05 -2.95 21.17
N ARG A 234 -5.66 -3.49 22.22
CA ARG A 234 -6.43 -4.74 22.16
C ARG A 234 -7.76 -4.53 22.88
N GLN A 235 -8.83 -4.40 22.12
CA GLN A 235 -10.19 -4.29 22.61
C GLN A 235 -10.69 -5.67 23.11
N ARG A 236 -9.97 -6.19 24.11
CA ARG A 236 -10.24 -7.48 24.76
C ARG A 236 -10.29 -7.29 26.26
N TYR A 237 -11.23 -7.93 26.92
CA TYR A 237 -11.32 -7.93 28.38
C TYR A 237 -10.05 -8.46 29.05
N TRP A 238 -9.37 -9.40 28.41
CA TRP A 238 -8.11 -9.95 28.92
C TRP A 238 -6.92 -9.13 28.43
N GLY A 239 -6.07 -8.73 29.35
CA GLY A 239 -4.84 -8.00 29.04
C GLY A 239 -4.60 -6.84 30.00
N THR A 240 -3.62 -6.00 29.68
CA THR A 240 -3.28 -4.79 30.44
C THR A 240 -3.92 -3.59 29.71
N PRO A 241 -4.79 -2.83 30.38
CA PRO A 241 -5.30 -1.58 29.80
C PRO A 241 -4.17 -0.61 29.48
N ILE A 242 -4.27 0.12 28.38
CA ILE A 242 -3.33 1.19 28.06
C ILE A 242 -3.68 2.39 28.93
N PRO A 243 -2.69 2.95 29.68
CA PRO A 243 -2.96 4.01 30.65
C PRO A 243 -3.06 5.39 29.98
N MET A 244 -3.96 5.50 29.02
CA MET A 244 -4.24 6.72 28.27
C MET A 244 -5.74 7.01 28.27
N VAL A 245 -6.08 8.27 28.16
CA VAL A 245 -7.46 8.72 27.95
C VAL A 245 -7.52 9.65 26.74
N ASN A 246 -8.57 9.53 25.95
CA ASN A 246 -8.81 10.35 24.77
C ASN A 246 -9.80 11.47 25.15
N CYS A 247 -9.35 12.72 25.05
CA CYS A 247 -10.13 13.93 25.35
C CYS A 247 -10.32 14.75 24.08
N ASP A 248 -11.54 15.21 23.82
CA ASP A 248 -11.84 16.01 22.62
C ASP A 248 -11.05 17.34 22.58
N ASP A 249 -10.74 17.92 23.76
CA ASP A 249 -10.04 19.19 23.84
C ASP A 249 -8.49 19.04 23.93
N CYS A 250 -8.00 17.96 24.60
CA CYS A 250 -6.57 17.78 24.91
C CYS A 250 -5.91 16.67 24.07
N GLY A 251 -6.67 15.89 23.33
CA GLY A 251 -6.18 14.70 22.61
C GLY A 251 -5.89 13.54 23.57
N ALA A 252 -4.89 12.72 23.24
CA ALA A 252 -4.48 11.60 24.05
C ALA A 252 -3.65 12.06 25.26
N VAL A 253 -4.13 11.81 26.48
CA VAL A 253 -3.55 12.26 27.75
C VAL A 253 -3.18 11.04 28.61
N PRO A 254 -1.95 10.93 29.15
CA PRO A 254 -1.57 9.83 30.03
C PRO A 254 -2.31 9.90 31.37
N VAL A 255 -2.67 8.73 31.89
CA VAL A 255 -3.17 8.60 33.28
C VAL A 255 -2.03 8.94 34.24
N PRO A 256 -2.23 9.80 35.25
CA PRO A 256 -1.21 10.13 36.24
C PRO A 256 -0.68 8.89 36.96
N ASP A 257 0.60 8.90 37.32
CA ASP A 257 1.28 7.79 38.01
C ASP A 257 0.60 7.38 39.33
N GLU A 258 0.00 8.35 40.04
CA GLU A 258 -0.75 8.11 41.27
C GLU A 258 -2.06 7.36 41.07
N ASP A 259 -2.62 7.37 39.85
CA ASP A 259 -3.88 6.71 39.51
C ASP A 259 -3.66 5.34 38.85
N LEU A 260 -2.41 4.89 38.75
CA LEU A 260 -2.06 3.56 38.23
C LEU A 260 -2.10 2.49 39.34
N PRO A 261 -2.46 1.24 38.95
CA PRO A 261 -2.80 0.74 37.63
C PRO A 261 -4.23 1.07 37.21
N VAL A 262 -4.47 1.20 35.89
CA VAL A 262 -5.83 1.21 35.35
C VAL A 262 -6.39 -0.20 35.50
N GLU A 263 -7.41 -0.37 36.34
CA GLU A 263 -8.02 -1.66 36.60
C GLU A 263 -9.16 -1.94 35.59
N LEU A 264 -9.26 -3.19 35.11
CA LEU A 264 -10.39 -3.62 34.26
C LEU A 264 -11.70 -3.60 35.04
N PRO A 265 -12.85 -3.38 34.35
CA PRO A 265 -14.15 -3.45 35.01
C PRO A 265 -14.50 -4.87 35.45
N GLU A 266 -15.54 -5.06 36.24
CA GLU A 266 -16.09 -6.40 36.50
C GLU A 266 -16.52 -7.04 35.18
N PHE A 267 -16.26 -8.35 35.03
CA PHE A 267 -16.55 -9.08 33.80
C PHE A 267 -18.04 -9.04 33.47
N ILE A 268 -18.35 -8.54 32.28
CA ILE A 268 -19.72 -8.49 31.72
C ILE A 268 -19.89 -9.65 30.72
N ASN A 269 -20.83 -10.53 30.99
CA ASN A 269 -21.15 -11.63 30.08
C ASN A 269 -22.05 -11.14 28.96
N THR A 270 -21.46 -10.84 27.81
CA THR A 270 -22.14 -10.32 26.61
C THR A 270 -21.70 -11.05 25.36
N THR A 271 -22.47 -10.92 24.27
CA THR A 271 -22.05 -11.31 22.92
C THR A 271 -21.25 -10.16 22.32
N GLY A 272 -19.98 -10.39 22.00
CA GLY A 272 -19.05 -9.37 21.50
C GLY A 272 -17.96 -9.04 22.52
N ASN A 273 -17.37 -7.83 22.39
CA ASN A 273 -16.35 -7.38 23.32
C ASN A 273 -16.98 -6.91 24.65
N PRO A 274 -16.62 -7.50 25.80
CA PRO A 274 -17.15 -7.08 27.09
C PRO A 274 -16.84 -5.63 27.47
N LEU A 275 -15.75 -5.06 26.95
CA LEU A 275 -15.40 -3.66 27.23
C LEU A 275 -16.34 -2.67 26.55
N ASP A 276 -16.88 -3.01 25.37
CA ASP A 276 -17.88 -2.16 24.69
C ASP A 276 -19.18 -2.06 25.48
N ALA A 277 -19.50 -3.07 26.28
CA ALA A 277 -20.65 -3.08 27.17
C ALA A 277 -20.38 -2.41 28.53
N ALA A 278 -19.16 -1.98 28.80
CA ALA A 278 -18.73 -1.35 30.05
C ALA A 278 -18.69 0.19 29.92
N GLU A 279 -19.79 0.81 29.47
CA GLU A 279 -19.86 2.26 29.23
C GLU A 279 -19.37 3.10 30.42
N GLU A 280 -19.77 2.75 31.65
CA GLU A 280 -19.32 3.46 32.86
C GLU A 280 -17.82 3.37 33.11
N TRP A 281 -17.16 2.32 32.60
CA TRP A 281 -15.71 2.16 32.71
C TRP A 281 -14.97 2.91 31.59
N GLN A 282 -15.55 2.95 30.41
CA GLN A 282 -14.97 3.68 29.27
C GLN A 282 -15.00 5.19 29.53
N GLU A 283 -16.08 5.70 30.10
CA GLU A 283 -16.20 7.12 30.42
C GLU A 283 -15.32 7.49 31.61
N THR A 284 -14.56 8.57 31.47
CA THR A 284 -13.65 9.07 32.51
C THR A 284 -13.52 10.60 32.43
N THR A 285 -12.66 11.14 33.28
CA THR A 285 -12.36 12.57 33.31
C THR A 285 -10.93 12.80 32.84
N CYS A 286 -10.73 13.76 31.94
CA CYS A 286 -9.41 14.15 31.47
C CYS A 286 -8.54 14.67 32.64
N PRO A 287 -7.35 14.12 32.87
CA PRO A 287 -6.46 14.58 33.94
C PRO A 287 -5.95 16.01 33.75
N GLU A 288 -5.89 16.52 32.51
CA GLU A 288 -5.39 17.87 32.22
C GLU A 288 -6.46 18.96 32.34
N CYS A 289 -7.59 18.80 31.67
CA CYS A 289 -8.62 19.86 31.63
C CYS A 289 -9.82 19.60 32.55
N GLY A 290 -9.98 18.40 33.09
CA GLY A 290 -11.13 18.01 33.90
C GLY A 290 -12.45 17.81 33.11
N GLY A 291 -12.39 17.84 31.78
CA GLY A 291 -13.51 17.58 30.89
C GLY A 291 -13.79 16.08 30.70
N PRO A 292 -14.88 15.71 29.99
CA PRO A 292 -15.16 14.33 29.67
C PRO A 292 -14.08 13.74 28.77
N ALA A 293 -13.77 12.47 28.99
CA ALA A 293 -12.78 11.72 28.20
C ALA A 293 -13.15 10.24 28.18
N THR A 294 -12.57 9.49 27.25
CA THR A 294 -12.75 8.04 27.13
C THR A 294 -11.45 7.31 27.35
N ARG A 295 -11.49 6.13 27.99
CA ARG A 295 -10.32 5.25 28.14
C ARG A 295 -9.97 4.60 26.81
N GLU A 296 -8.66 4.39 26.61
CA GLU A 296 -8.13 3.65 25.48
C GLU A 296 -8.55 2.17 25.51
#